data_1c770e5914be07ed9a735587d815f6f7
#
_entry.id   1c770e5914be07ed9a735587d815f6f7
#
_cell.length_a   1.000
_cell.length_b   1.000
_cell.length_c   1.000
_cell.angle_alpha   90.00
_cell.angle_beta   90.00
_cell.angle_gamma   90.00
#
_symmetry.space_group_name_H-M   'P 1'
#
loop_
_entity.id
_entity.type
_entity.pdbx_description
1 polymer ?
#
loop_
_entity_poly.entity_id
_entity_poly.type
_entity_poly.pdbx_seq_one_letter_code
_entity_poly.pdbx_strand_id
1 'polypeptide(L)'
;YVVDRNVTQKDNFMEIGGERKTVQLPSCRVLKLTQPPVVWKQKKEGIVEAERMFSFGEVPLEVTAGDSLQQGSFSYAGDMEAFMSMTSVGDTLLVTFDFPEDKLEQHLQNDIWIRVRSEGMELRLPAEVQAVVVDVEDMEANFYGLRCDTLSFRTRYLARLEDCHVTALAAQAQSLHFNSGTVRNLYLNLDEIADWDVNTGSFHIDTEHLSGSRY
;
A
#
# COMPACT_ATOMS: atom_id res chain seq x y z
N TYR A 1 27.24 41.20 3.46
CA TYR A 1 26.45 40.08 4.00
C TYR A 1 26.57 38.93 3.01
N VAL A 2 27.42 37.96 3.32
CA VAL A 2 27.52 36.67 2.59
C VAL A 2 26.44 35.77 3.19
N VAL A 3 25.38 35.54 2.45
CA VAL A 3 24.38 34.50 2.79
C VAL A 3 25.04 33.17 2.49
N ASP A 4 25.39 32.43 3.52
CA ASP A 4 25.90 31.07 3.43
C ASP A 4 24.78 30.19 2.85
N ARG A 5 24.86 29.85 1.55
CA ARG A 5 23.90 29.04 0.83
C ARG A 5 24.18 27.52 0.96
N ASN A 6 24.90 27.11 1.98
CA ASN A 6 25.13 25.71 2.31
C ASN A 6 24.16 25.20 3.38
N VAL A 7 22.88 25.56 3.30
CA VAL A 7 21.85 24.72 3.90
C VAL A 7 21.64 23.56 2.94
N THR A 8 22.35 22.49 3.14
CA THR A 8 21.99 21.19 2.57
C THR A 8 20.56 20.95 2.99
N GLN A 9 19.65 21.02 2.03
CA GLN A 9 18.26 20.66 2.21
C GLN A 9 18.31 19.19 2.61
N LYS A 10 18.13 18.88 3.89
CA LYS A 10 18.08 17.50 4.35
C LYS A 10 16.89 16.88 3.68
N ASP A 11 17.16 15.86 2.89
CA ASP A 11 16.13 15.12 2.18
C ASP A 11 15.14 14.55 3.20
N ASN A 12 13.84 14.67 2.93
CA ASN A 12 12.75 14.10 3.73
C ASN A 12 12.58 12.59 3.48
N PHE A 13 13.67 11.88 3.25
CA PHE A 13 13.70 10.45 3.04
C PHE A 13 14.01 9.71 4.34
N MET A 14 13.26 8.65 4.56
CA MET A 14 13.50 7.64 5.57
C MET A 14 13.98 6.36 4.86
N GLU A 15 15.26 6.05 5.01
CA GLU A 15 15.83 4.84 4.43
C GLU A 15 15.58 3.65 5.36
N ILE A 16 14.94 2.60 4.85
CA ILE A 16 14.70 1.34 5.56
C ILE A 16 15.43 0.23 4.82
N GLY A 17 16.47 -0.30 5.42
CA GLY A 17 17.36 -1.29 4.85
C GLY A 17 17.34 -2.62 5.62
N GLY A 18 18.52 -3.17 5.81
CA GLY A 18 18.72 -4.45 6.48
C GLY A 18 18.64 -5.64 5.53
N GLU A 19 19.09 -6.81 6.00
CA GLU A 19 19.00 -8.04 5.25
C GLU A 19 17.55 -8.43 5.03
N ARG A 20 17.22 -8.84 3.79
CA ARG A 20 15.85 -9.23 3.41
C ARG A 20 15.34 -10.37 4.29
N LYS A 21 14.19 -10.18 4.86
CA LYS A 21 13.48 -11.17 5.67
C LYS A 21 12.26 -11.69 4.94
N THR A 22 11.99 -12.98 5.16
CA THR A 22 10.76 -13.62 4.71
C THR A 22 10.12 -14.30 5.90
N VAL A 23 8.89 -13.90 6.21
CA VAL A 23 8.11 -14.50 7.30
C VAL A 23 6.97 -15.32 6.71
N GLN A 24 6.67 -16.46 7.36
CA GLN A 24 5.54 -17.29 6.99
C GLN A 24 4.27 -16.68 7.59
N LEU A 25 3.22 -16.61 6.78
CA LEU A 25 1.94 -16.06 7.20
C LEU A 25 1.03 -17.17 7.77
N PRO A 26 0.26 -16.86 8.82
CA PRO A 26 -0.78 -17.77 9.28
C PRO A 26 -1.88 -17.90 8.22
N SER A 27 -2.64 -19.00 8.28
CA SER A 27 -3.86 -19.16 7.51
C SER A 27 -4.86 -18.04 7.86
N CYS A 28 -5.45 -17.44 6.85
CA CYS A 28 -6.47 -16.40 7.03
C CYS A 28 -7.40 -16.33 5.82
N ARG A 29 -8.62 -15.85 6.02
CA ARG A 29 -9.58 -15.59 4.93
C ARG A 29 -9.52 -14.15 4.45
N VAL A 30 -9.13 -13.23 5.32
CA VAL A 30 -8.99 -11.81 5.01
C VAL A 30 -7.58 -11.36 5.34
N LEU A 31 -6.92 -10.72 4.40
CA LEU A 31 -5.63 -10.09 4.60
C LEU A 31 -5.76 -8.60 4.39
N LYS A 32 -5.39 -7.82 5.42
CA LYS A 32 -5.40 -6.35 5.37
C LYS A 32 -3.99 -5.81 5.58
N LEU A 33 -3.55 -4.99 4.64
CA LEU A 33 -2.34 -4.18 4.74
C LEU A 33 -2.78 -2.73 4.91
N THR A 34 -2.47 -2.12 6.05
CA THR A 34 -2.97 -0.79 6.39
C THR A 34 -1.91 0.10 6.98
N GLN A 35 -2.11 1.39 6.82
CA GLN A 35 -1.30 2.44 7.43
C GLN A 35 -2.24 3.42 8.13
N PRO A 36 -2.36 3.36 9.46
CA PRO A 36 -3.19 4.30 10.19
C PRO A 36 -2.61 5.71 10.10
N PRO A 37 -3.46 6.75 10.11
CA PRO A 37 -3.01 8.13 10.11
C PRO A 37 -2.18 8.43 11.37
N VAL A 38 -1.09 9.17 11.20
CA VAL A 38 -0.23 9.63 12.29
C VAL A 38 -0.50 11.10 12.57
N VAL A 39 -0.94 11.41 13.78
CA VAL A 39 -1.15 12.81 14.20
C VAL A 39 0.15 13.38 14.75
N TRP A 40 0.64 14.42 14.11
CA TRP A 40 1.81 15.17 14.54
C TRP A 40 1.39 16.44 15.26
N LYS A 41 2.01 16.71 16.42
CA LYS A 41 1.72 17.87 17.25
C LYS A 41 2.97 18.71 17.42
N GLN A 42 2.96 19.93 16.90
CA GLN A 42 4.03 20.90 17.14
C GLN A 42 3.68 21.82 18.32
N LYS A 43 4.55 21.83 19.33
CA LYS A 43 4.47 22.75 20.46
C LYS A 43 5.32 24.02 20.19
N LYS A 44 4.93 24.86 19.25
CA LYS A 44 5.43 26.23 19.12
C LYS A 44 4.23 27.17 19.06
N GLU A 45 4.11 28.09 20.04
CA GLU A 45 3.16 29.21 20.11
C GLU A 45 1.79 28.98 19.45
N GLY A 46 1.07 27.96 19.95
CA GLY A 46 -0.18 27.48 19.39
C GLY A 46 -0.05 26.00 19.01
N ILE A 47 -1.00 25.19 19.46
CA ILE A 47 -1.01 23.76 19.12
C ILE A 47 -1.44 23.66 17.64
N VAL A 48 -0.51 23.37 16.77
CA VAL A 48 -0.83 22.96 15.40
C VAL A 48 -0.83 21.43 15.37
N GLU A 49 -2.00 20.86 15.21
CA GLU A 49 -2.15 19.43 14.93
C GLU A 49 -2.16 19.28 13.40
N ALA A 50 -1.26 18.46 12.89
CA ALA A 50 -1.22 18.09 11.48
C ALA A 50 -1.16 16.57 11.34
N GLU A 51 -1.72 16.05 10.27
CA GLU A 51 -1.53 14.65 9.90
C GLU A 51 -0.15 14.51 9.25
N ARG A 52 0.69 13.62 9.79
CA ARG A 52 1.98 13.29 9.21
C ARG A 52 1.81 12.17 8.20
N MET A 53 2.30 12.40 7.00
CA MET A 53 2.23 11.43 5.91
C MET A 53 3.57 10.70 5.75
N PHE A 54 3.49 9.37 5.65
CA PHE A 54 4.60 8.51 5.23
C PHE A 54 4.24 7.92 3.88
N SER A 55 4.92 8.39 2.84
CA SER A 55 4.69 8.00 1.46
C SER A 55 5.54 6.78 1.09
N PHE A 56 4.91 5.73 0.58
CA PHE A 56 5.55 4.50 0.11
C PHE A 56 5.81 4.49 -1.40
N GLY A 57 5.82 5.63 -2.07
CA GLY A 57 5.96 5.72 -3.52
C GLY A 57 7.23 5.10 -4.11
N GLU A 58 8.26 4.89 -3.29
CA GLU A 58 9.50 4.22 -3.67
C GLU A 58 9.63 2.80 -3.09
N VAL A 59 8.54 2.21 -2.59
CA VAL A 59 8.51 0.85 -2.04
C VAL A 59 7.37 0.07 -2.71
N PRO A 60 7.60 -0.52 -3.89
CA PRO A 60 6.58 -1.27 -4.58
C PRO A 60 6.18 -2.52 -3.79
N LEU A 61 4.89 -2.84 -3.82
CA LEU A 61 4.32 -4.06 -3.27
C LEU A 61 3.88 -4.97 -4.40
N GLU A 62 4.40 -6.18 -4.42
CA GLU A 62 3.92 -7.27 -5.26
C GLU A 62 3.04 -8.21 -4.44
N VAL A 63 1.81 -8.44 -4.90
CA VAL A 63 0.87 -9.37 -4.29
C VAL A 63 0.61 -10.50 -5.25
N THR A 64 0.95 -11.72 -4.85
CA THR A 64 0.76 -12.92 -5.66
C THR A 64 -0.22 -13.89 -5.01
N ALA A 65 -0.91 -14.66 -5.84
CA ALA A 65 -1.83 -15.70 -5.37
C ALA A 65 -1.14 -16.74 -4.49
N GLY A 66 -1.88 -17.27 -3.54
CA GLY A 66 -1.48 -18.42 -2.76
C GLY A 66 -1.48 -19.71 -3.57
N ASP A 67 -0.68 -20.64 -3.13
CA ASP A 67 -0.63 -22.01 -3.62
C ASP A 67 -0.99 -22.95 -2.46
N SER A 68 -1.88 -23.91 -2.70
CA SER A 68 -2.26 -24.90 -1.68
C SER A 68 -1.11 -25.78 -1.19
N LEU A 69 -0.02 -25.82 -1.94
CA LEU A 69 1.20 -26.58 -1.62
C LEU A 69 2.23 -25.74 -0.86
N GLN A 70 2.06 -24.41 -0.79
CA GLN A 70 2.99 -23.50 -0.15
C GLN A 70 2.26 -22.58 0.82
N GLN A 71 2.86 -22.41 1.98
CA GLN A 71 2.38 -21.43 2.95
C GLN A 71 2.54 -20.01 2.41
N GLY A 72 1.59 -19.12 2.73
CA GLY A 72 1.71 -17.71 2.44
C GLY A 72 2.94 -17.10 3.12
N SER A 73 3.51 -16.07 2.53
CA SER A 73 4.73 -15.44 3.02
C SER A 73 4.74 -13.94 2.74
N PHE A 74 5.48 -13.21 3.56
CA PHE A 74 5.74 -11.79 3.35
C PHE A 74 7.23 -11.53 3.43
N SER A 75 7.79 -10.94 2.38
CA SER A 75 9.20 -10.60 2.23
C SER A 75 9.40 -9.09 2.17
N TYR A 76 10.35 -8.58 2.95
CA TYR A 76 10.65 -7.15 3.08
C TYR A 76 12.08 -6.92 3.57
N ALA A 77 12.57 -5.69 3.49
CA ALA A 77 13.84 -5.28 4.09
C ALA A 77 13.77 -5.40 5.61
N GLY A 78 14.75 -6.03 6.24
CA GLY A 78 14.68 -6.47 7.64
C GLY A 78 14.37 -5.38 8.66
N ASP A 79 14.86 -4.15 8.43
CA ASP A 79 14.60 -3.02 9.32
C ASP A 79 13.14 -2.54 9.27
N MET A 80 12.34 -2.97 8.28
CA MET A 80 10.90 -2.68 8.22
C MET A 80 10.14 -3.24 9.42
N GLU A 81 10.64 -4.29 10.08
CA GLU A 81 10.02 -4.84 11.29
C GLU A 81 9.85 -3.83 12.42
N ALA A 82 10.71 -2.83 12.48
CA ALA A 82 10.59 -1.76 13.48
C ALA A 82 9.35 -0.88 13.27
N PHE A 83 8.78 -0.89 12.05
CA PHE A 83 7.68 -0.03 11.61
C PHE A 83 6.45 -0.80 11.16
N MET A 84 6.41 -2.09 11.47
CA MET A 84 5.33 -2.98 11.02
C MET A 84 4.95 -3.95 12.12
N SER A 85 3.66 -4.22 12.23
CA SER A 85 3.12 -5.26 13.09
C SER A 85 2.21 -6.19 12.31
N MET A 86 2.17 -7.46 12.70
CA MET A 86 1.26 -8.46 12.15
C MET A 86 0.44 -9.07 13.29
N THR A 87 -0.88 -9.02 13.17
CA THR A 87 -1.80 -9.49 14.19
C THR A 87 -2.96 -10.26 13.56
N SER A 88 -3.26 -11.44 14.09
CA SER A 88 -4.43 -12.21 13.69
C SER A 88 -5.61 -11.89 14.60
N VAL A 89 -6.75 -11.51 14.00
CA VAL A 89 -8.01 -11.26 14.70
C VAL A 89 -9.12 -12.04 13.99
N GLY A 90 -9.57 -13.12 14.60
CA GLY A 90 -10.48 -14.07 13.93
C GLY A 90 -9.85 -14.62 12.64
N ASP A 91 -10.56 -14.49 11.53
CA ASP A 91 -10.12 -14.94 10.20
C ASP A 91 -9.27 -13.89 9.46
N THR A 92 -8.97 -12.75 10.10
CA THR A 92 -8.25 -11.64 9.48
C THR A 92 -6.81 -11.60 9.95
N LEU A 93 -5.87 -11.56 9.00
CA LEU A 93 -4.50 -11.14 9.23
C LEU A 93 -4.38 -9.63 8.95
N LEU A 94 -4.04 -8.87 9.97
CA LEU A 94 -3.82 -7.44 9.88
C LEU A 94 -2.32 -7.16 9.89
N VAL A 95 -1.82 -6.56 8.82
CA VAL A 95 -0.47 -6.02 8.70
C VAL A 95 -0.59 -4.50 8.77
N THR A 96 0.01 -3.90 9.78
CA THR A 96 -0.09 -2.46 10.04
C THR A 96 1.28 -1.82 9.98
N PHE A 97 1.44 -0.79 9.15
CA PHE A 97 2.60 0.07 9.17
C PHE A 97 2.38 1.19 10.18
N ASP A 98 3.32 1.34 11.10
CA ASP A 98 3.29 2.38 12.12
C ASP A 98 4.69 3.00 12.28
N PHE A 99 4.73 4.33 12.34
CA PHE A 99 5.97 5.10 12.40
C PHE A 99 6.03 5.93 13.68
N PRO A 100 6.33 5.30 14.84
CA PRO A 100 6.43 6.01 16.11
C PRO A 100 7.56 7.04 16.07
N GLU A 101 7.31 8.21 16.65
CA GLU A 101 8.20 9.37 16.57
C GLU A 101 9.59 9.11 17.17
N ASP A 102 9.68 8.30 18.20
CA ASP A 102 10.92 7.91 18.88
C ASP A 102 11.84 7.03 18.02
N LYS A 103 11.31 6.41 16.97
CA LYS A 103 12.07 5.63 15.99
C LYS A 103 12.47 6.42 14.75
N LEU A 104 11.99 7.65 14.60
CA LEU A 104 12.38 8.50 13.49
C LEU A 104 13.74 9.15 13.76
N GLU A 105 14.54 9.25 12.71
CA GLU A 105 15.77 10.03 12.75
C GLU A 105 15.47 11.50 13.11
N GLN A 106 16.36 12.12 13.87
CA GLN A 106 16.15 13.46 14.42
C GLN A 106 15.80 14.50 13.35
N HIS A 107 16.37 14.39 12.15
CA HIS A 107 16.11 15.33 11.06
C HIS A 107 14.70 15.21 10.49
N LEU A 108 14.04 14.03 10.61
CA LEU A 108 12.69 13.77 10.12
C LEU A 108 11.59 14.16 11.13
N GLN A 109 11.95 14.38 12.39
CA GLN A 109 10.96 14.63 13.46
C GLN A 109 10.15 15.92 13.26
N ASN A 110 10.64 16.84 12.44
CA ASN A 110 9.92 18.08 12.13
C ASN A 110 9.20 18.08 10.77
N ASP A 111 9.35 16.99 10.00
CA ASP A 111 8.73 16.87 8.69
C ASP A 111 7.31 16.33 8.81
N ILE A 112 6.38 16.93 8.07
CA ILE A 112 5.00 16.45 7.96
C ILE A 112 4.82 15.46 6.81
N TRP A 113 5.70 15.47 5.84
CA TRP A 113 5.71 14.53 4.73
C TRP A 113 7.07 13.84 4.62
N ILE A 114 7.07 12.56 4.89
CA ILE A 114 8.26 11.71 4.89
C ILE A 114 8.11 10.66 3.80
N ARG A 115 9.10 10.56 2.94
CA ARG A 115 9.18 9.55 1.90
C ARG A 115 9.94 8.33 2.42
N VAL A 116 9.27 7.20 2.44
CA VAL A 116 9.89 5.92 2.80
C VAL A 116 10.60 5.36 1.56
N ARG A 117 11.85 5.00 1.70
CA ARG A 117 12.64 4.33 0.68
C ARG A 117 13.13 3.00 1.20
N SER A 118 12.85 1.93 0.47
CA SER A 118 13.23 0.57 0.82
C SER A 118 13.23 -0.32 -0.41
N GLU A 119 13.74 -1.52 -0.27
CA GLU A 119 13.48 -2.58 -1.25
C GLU A 119 11.98 -2.87 -1.36
N GLY A 120 11.55 -3.32 -2.54
CA GLY A 120 10.17 -3.75 -2.76
C GLY A 120 9.75 -4.88 -1.83
N MET A 121 8.48 -4.89 -1.47
CA MET A 121 7.87 -5.93 -0.64
C MET A 121 7.15 -6.95 -1.51
N GLU A 122 7.20 -8.22 -1.12
CA GLU A 122 6.55 -9.33 -1.81
C GLU A 122 5.63 -10.06 -0.85
N LEU A 123 4.35 -10.07 -1.17
CA LEU A 123 3.30 -10.72 -0.41
C LEU A 123 2.73 -11.89 -1.21
N ARG A 124 3.02 -13.12 -0.78
CA ARG A 124 2.34 -14.32 -1.28
C ARG A 124 1.18 -14.63 -0.33
N LEU A 125 -0.02 -14.61 -0.86
CA LEU A 125 -1.22 -14.85 -0.05
C LEU A 125 -1.28 -16.29 0.45
N PRO A 126 -1.80 -16.55 1.67
CA PRO A 126 -2.31 -17.87 2.04
C PRO A 126 -3.39 -18.33 1.04
N ALA A 127 -3.44 -19.64 0.75
CA ALA A 127 -4.34 -20.17 -0.28
C ALA A 127 -5.82 -19.94 0.01
N GLU A 128 -6.20 -19.82 1.29
CA GLU A 128 -7.58 -19.64 1.75
C GLU A 128 -8.09 -18.22 1.69
N VAL A 129 -7.24 -17.26 1.30
CA VAL A 129 -7.62 -15.85 1.28
C VAL A 129 -8.73 -15.61 0.27
N GLN A 130 -9.82 -15.04 0.75
CA GLN A 130 -11.00 -14.65 -0.03
C GLN A 130 -11.11 -13.14 -0.22
N ALA A 131 -10.51 -12.36 0.68
CA ALA A 131 -10.53 -10.91 0.61
C ALA A 131 -9.15 -10.32 0.90
N VAL A 132 -8.75 -9.35 0.08
CA VAL A 132 -7.51 -8.60 0.22
C VAL A 132 -7.83 -7.12 0.29
N VAL A 133 -7.28 -6.43 1.28
CA VAL A 133 -7.37 -4.99 1.43
C VAL A 133 -5.96 -4.41 1.51
N VAL A 134 -5.65 -3.47 0.63
CA VAL A 134 -4.41 -2.68 0.67
C VAL A 134 -4.77 -1.22 0.80
N ASP A 135 -4.48 -0.64 1.96
CA ASP A 135 -4.77 0.75 2.29
C ASP A 135 -3.51 1.40 2.86
N VAL A 136 -2.59 1.74 1.96
CA VAL A 136 -1.28 2.31 2.28
C VAL A 136 -1.02 3.50 1.37
N GLU A 137 -0.58 4.60 1.97
CA GLU A 137 -0.40 5.88 1.30
C GLU A 137 0.70 5.80 0.23
N ASP A 138 0.39 6.31 -0.97
CA ASP A 138 1.28 6.43 -2.13
C ASP A 138 1.98 5.13 -2.59
N MET A 139 1.51 3.96 -2.18
CA MET A 139 2.14 2.69 -2.54
C MET A 139 1.86 2.32 -4.00
N GLU A 140 2.90 1.89 -4.72
CA GLU A 140 2.71 1.14 -5.95
C GLU A 140 2.33 -0.29 -5.61
N ALA A 141 1.14 -0.73 -6.04
CA ALA A 141 0.63 -2.06 -5.78
C ALA A 141 0.44 -2.85 -7.09
N ASN A 142 1.12 -3.99 -7.19
CA ASN A 142 1.05 -4.87 -8.34
C ASN A 142 0.48 -6.22 -7.92
N PHE A 143 -0.64 -6.62 -8.54
CA PHE A 143 -1.38 -7.84 -8.22
C PHE A 143 -1.24 -8.84 -9.36
N TYR A 144 -0.76 -10.04 -9.04
CA TYR A 144 -0.48 -11.10 -10.00
C TYR A 144 -1.21 -12.40 -9.65
N GLY A 145 -1.99 -12.90 -10.59
CA GLY A 145 -2.60 -14.22 -10.50
C GLY A 145 -3.66 -14.36 -9.41
N LEU A 146 -4.21 -13.27 -8.88
CA LEU A 146 -5.17 -13.32 -7.78
C LEU A 146 -6.45 -14.03 -8.19
N ARG A 147 -6.96 -14.86 -7.27
CA ARG A 147 -8.24 -15.55 -7.35
C ARG A 147 -8.94 -15.36 -6.01
N CYS A 148 -9.70 -14.27 -5.87
CA CYS A 148 -10.36 -13.94 -4.60
C CYS A 148 -11.76 -13.34 -4.85
N ASP A 149 -12.59 -13.36 -3.83
CA ASP A 149 -13.93 -12.79 -3.90
C ASP A 149 -13.87 -11.26 -3.91
N THR A 150 -13.03 -10.69 -3.06
CA THR A 150 -12.94 -9.23 -2.91
C THR A 150 -11.49 -8.76 -2.91
N LEU A 151 -11.22 -7.76 -3.73
CA LEU A 151 -10.01 -6.96 -3.70
C LEU A 151 -10.39 -5.50 -3.50
N SER A 152 -9.84 -4.88 -2.48
CA SER A 152 -9.98 -3.45 -2.24
C SER A 152 -8.59 -2.84 -2.07
N PHE A 153 -8.30 -1.79 -2.79
CA PHE A 153 -7.07 -1.03 -2.56
C PHE A 153 -7.31 0.47 -2.67
N ARG A 154 -6.59 1.19 -1.82
CA ARG A 154 -6.52 2.64 -1.82
C ARG A 154 -5.05 3.06 -1.77
N THR A 155 -4.62 3.73 -2.83
CA THR A 155 -3.30 4.34 -2.91
C THR A 155 -3.38 5.61 -3.76
N ARG A 156 -2.54 6.59 -3.51
CA ARG A 156 -2.45 7.79 -4.35
C ARG A 156 -1.40 7.66 -5.47
N TYR A 157 -0.99 6.45 -5.79
CA TYR A 157 0.04 6.23 -6.78
C TYR A 157 -0.45 5.30 -7.89
N LEU A 158 0.10 4.14 -8.03
CA LEU A 158 -0.11 3.25 -9.16
C LEU A 158 -0.58 1.87 -8.69
N ALA A 159 -1.54 1.29 -9.42
CA ALA A 159 -1.90 -0.10 -9.23
C ALA A 159 -2.06 -0.82 -10.58
N ARG A 160 -1.58 -2.06 -10.63
CA ARG A 160 -1.68 -2.95 -11.80
C ARG A 160 -2.27 -4.29 -11.40
N LEU A 161 -3.12 -4.82 -12.28
CA LEU A 161 -3.69 -6.16 -12.17
C LEU A 161 -3.29 -6.98 -13.39
N GLU A 162 -2.69 -8.14 -13.14
CA GLU A 162 -2.28 -9.08 -14.17
C GLU A 162 -2.70 -10.50 -13.81
N ASP A 163 -3.39 -11.17 -14.70
CA ASP A 163 -4.00 -12.50 -14.50
C ASP A 163 -4.84 -12.57 -13.21
N CYS A 164 -5.59 -11.52 -12.90
CA CYS A 164 -6.42 -11.43 -11.71
C CYS A 164 -7.88 -11.74 -12.04
N HIS A 165 -8.53 -12.59 -11.22
CA HIS A 165 -9.95 -12.93 -11.34
C HIS A 165 -10.61 -12.64 -9.98
N VAL A 166 -11.41 -11.57 -9.95
CA VAL A 166 -11.98 -11.02 -8.72
C VAL A 166 -13.48 -10.83 -8.90
N THR A 167 -14.27 -11.22 -7.91
CA THR A 167 -15.73 -11.01 -7.98
C THR A 167 -16.07 -9.54 -7.74
N ALA A 168 -15.51 -8.89 -6.74
CA ALA A 168 -15.73 -7.49 -6.45
C ALA A 168 -14.39 -6.75 -6.26
N LEU A 169 -14.15 -5.75 -7.07
CA LEU A 169 -12.97 -4.89 -6.99
C LEU A 169 -13.39 -3.45 -6.65
N ALA A 170 -12.92 -2.94 -5.52
CA ALA A 170 -12.99 -1.52 -5.18
C ALA A 170 -11.60 -0.93 -5.33
N ALA A 171 -11.42 -0.03 -6.28
CA ALA A 171 -10.11 0.49 -6.63
C ALA A 171 -10.07 2.01 -6.49
N GLN A 172 -9.06 2.50 -5.80
CA GLN A 172 -8.73 3.91 -5.68
C GLN A 172 -7.22 4.07 -5.84
N ALA A 173 -6.79 4.58 -6.98
CA ALA A 173 -5.39 4.90 -7.25
C ALA A 173 -5.32 6.07 -8.22
N GLN A 174 -4.22 6.80 -8.24
CA GLN A 174 -4.02 7.87 -9.21
C GLN A 174 -3.97 7.30 -10.64
N SER A 175 -3.29 6.17 -10.82
CA SER A 175 -3.18 5.47 -12.09
C SER A 175 -3.53 3.98 -11.92
N LEU A 176 -4.45 3.46 -12.76
CA LEU A 176 -4.93 2.09 -12.72
C LEU A 176 -4.67 1.39 -14.06
N HIS A 177 -4.04 0.23 -14.02
CA HIS A 177 -3.80 -0.60 -15.20
C HIS A 177 -4.38 -1.99 -15.04
N PHE A 178 -5.39 -2.30 -15.86
CA PHE A 178 -6.02 -3.61 -15.92
C PHE A 178 -5.47 -4.37 -17.14
N ASN A 179 -4.41 -5.17 -16.91
CA ASN A 179 -3.65 -5.82 -17.98
C ASN A 179 -4.30 -7.12 -18.47
N SER A 180 -4.64 -8.02 -17.54
CA SER A 180 -5.29 -9.29 -17.86
C SER A 180 -6.11 -9.84 -16.69
N GLY A 181 -7.20 -10.52 -16.99
CA GLY A 181 -8.07 -11.13 -16.01
C GLY A 181 -9.55 -10.82 -16.16
N THR A 182 -10.31 -10.95 -15.07
CA THR A 182 -11.74 -10.69 -15.03
C THR A 182 -12.16 -10.06 -13.71
N VAL A 183 -13.09 -9.12 -13.77
CA VAL A 183 -13.77 -8.55 -12.60
C VAL A 183 -15.27 -8.57 -12.86
N ARG A 184 -16.04 -9.18 -11.95
CA ARG A 184 -17.50 -9.18 -12.09
C ARG A 184 -18.09 -7.81 -11.77
N ASN A 185 -17.73 -7.23 -10.63
CA ASN A 185 -18.20 -5.91 -10.22
C ASN A 185 -17.01 -5.00 -9.92
N LEU A 186 -16.85 -3.95 -10.72
CA LEU A 186 -15.83 -2.93 -10.54
C LEU A 186 -16.45 -1.68 -9.94
N TYR A 187 -15.91 -1.20 -8.83
CA TYR A 187 -16.33 0.03 -8.14
C TYR A 187 -15.22 1.06 -8.21
N LEU A 188 -15.49 2.17 -8.89
CA LEU A 188 -14.55 3.28 -9.04
C LEU A 188 -15.19 4.61 -8.64
N ASN A 189 -14.45 5.42 -7.89
CA ASN A 189 -14.73 6.84 -7.73
C ASN A 189 -13.81 7.63 -8.67
N LEU A 190 -14.38 8.18 -9.72
CA LEU A 190 -13.62 8.84 -10.79
C LEU A 190 -13.06 10.21 -10.41
N ASP A 191 -13.52 10.80 -9.31
CA ASP A 191 -12.91 12.03 -8.76
C ASP A 191 -11.51 11.78 -8.17
N GLU A 192 -11.20 10.52 -7.83
CA GLU A 192 -9.97 10.11 -7.17
C GLU A 192 -8.98 9.40 -8.10
N ILE A 193 -9.32 9.26 -9.39
CA ILE A 193 -8.51 8.60 -10.40
C ILE A 193 -8.10 9.61 -11.45
N ALA A 194 -6.79 9.74 -11.71
CA ALA A 194 -6.29 10.62 -12.76
C ALA A 194 -6.40 9.96 -14.13
N ASP A 195 -5.96 8.71 -14.21
CA ASP A 195 -6.03 7.90 -15.41
C ASP A 195 -6.27 6.42 -15.08
N TRP A 196 -6.94 5.73 -15.98
CA TRP A 196 -7.09 4.30 -15.95
C TRP A 196 -7.18 3.73 -17.35
N ASP A 197 -6.56 2.58 -17.55
CA ASP A 197 -6.60 1.87 -18.79
C ASP A 197 -6.98 0.39 -18.60
N VAL A 198 -7.70 -0.14 -19.58
CA VAL A 198 -8.12 -1.53 -19.64
C VAL A 198 -7.64 -2.14 -20.93
N ASN A 199 -6.83 -3.17 -20.84
CA ASN A 199 -6.50 -3.99 -22.01
C ASN A 199 -7.71 -4.87 -22.40
N THR A 200 -8.60 -4.34 -23.21
CA THR A 200 -9.86 -5.00 -23.59
C THR A 200 -9.67 -6.31 -24.35
N GLY A 201 -8.47 -6.61 -24.82
CA GLY A 201 -8.14 -7.90 -25.43
C GLY A 201 -7.87 -9.02 -24.43
N SER A 202 -7.58 -8.69 -23.18
CA SER A 202 -7.15 -9.64 -22.14
C SER A 202 -7.79 -9.41 -20.77
N PHE A 203 -8.51 -8.30 -20.57
CA PHE A 203 -9.22 -8.00 -19.33
C PHE A 203 -10.71 -7.79 -19.60
N HIS A 204 -11.55 -8.42 -18.78
CA HIS A 204 -13.00 -8.34 -18.92
C HIS A 204 -13.67 -7.86 -17.62
N ILE A 205 -14.57 -6.88 -17.74
CA ILE A 205 -15.36 -6.34 -16.63
C ILE A 205 -16.84 -6.58 -16.97
N ASP A 206 -17.57 -7.30 -16.09
CA ASP A 206 -18.99 -7.59 -16.31
C ASP A 206 -19.86 -6.37 -16.01
N THR A 207 -19.61 -5.71 -14.88
CA THR A 207 -20.42 -4.57 -14.42
C THR A 207 -19.53 -3.50 -13.80
N GLU A 208 -19.71 -2.27 -14.26
CA GLU A 208 -19.03 -1.09 -13.73
C GLU A 208 -20.00 -0.28 -12.85
N HIS A 209 -19.56 0.06 -11.64
CA HIS A 209 -20.22 0.94 -10.70
C HIS A 209 -19.38 2.20 -10.54
N LEU A 210 -19.67 3.20 -11.37
CA LEU A 210 -18.90 4.43 -11.41
C LEU A 210 -19.59 5.51 -10.58
N SER A 211 -18.82 6.26 -9.81
CA SER A 211 -19.25 7.42 -9.04
C SER A 211 -18.30 8.58 -9.26
N GLY A 212 -18.72 9.78 -8.87
CA GLY A 212 -17.94 11.00 -8.99
C GLY A 212 -18.70 12.11 -9.70
N SER A 213 -18.18 13.33 -9.62
CA SER A 213 -18.82 14.54 -10.16
C SER A 213 -18.44 14.86 -11.62
N ARG A 214 -17.56 14.06 -12.22
CA ARG A 214 -17.02 14.30 -13.58
C ARG A 214 -17.87 13.71 -14.72
N TYR A 215 -19.17 13.45 -14.47
CA TYR A 215 -20.16 13.00 -15.46
C TYR A 215 -21.31 13.95 -15.59
#